data_8bb1ff0e332ec3bb59bfc9fc385cdf22
#
_entry.id   8bb1ff0e332ec3bb59bfc9fc385cdf22
#
_cell.length_a   1.000
_cell.length_b   1.000
_cell.length_c   1.000
_cell.angle_alpha   90.00
_cell.angle_beta   90.00
_cell.angle_gamma   90.00
#
_symmetry.space_group_name_H-M   'P 1'
#
loop_
_entity.id
_entity.type
_entity.pdbx_description
1 polymer ?
#
loop_
_entity_poly.entity_id
_entity_poly.type
_entity_poly.pdbx_seq_one_letter_code
_entity_poly.pdbx_strand_id
1 'polypeptide(L)'
;TLSLNLLTGCTGLFSVGHIAFYGIGAYTAAVLATKFNVPFLVCVLCAGLMAMVWGIIIGIPALRLRGDYLAIVTLAFGEIAYRVFLNWEAVTNGSRGILGIKAPILNLGFLEINFKTYKTYYYIVLIFLVLMIIFTRNIIHSRTGRALLSIRESEIAAQALGVNTVRYKIIAFATSAFFAGIAGSLYAYEVHFISPESFVSAESTSVLAMMVVGGIGSIAGSIAGAFV
;
A
#
# COMPACT_ATOMS: atom_id res chain seq x y z
N THR A 1 -6.28 4.07 2.74
CA THR A 1 -7.23 4.80 1.88
C THR A 1 -6.54 5.56 0.76
N LEU A 2 -5.56 6.49 1.03
CA LEU A 2 -4.90 7.32 0.00
C LEU A 2 -4.24 6.51 -1.13
N SER A 3 -3.56 5.42 -0.82
CA SER A 3 -2.91 4.55 -1.82
C SER A 3 -3.95 3.89 -2.75
N LEU A 4 -5.06 3.45 -2.20
CA LEU A 4 -6.17 2.88 -2.98
C LEU A 4 -6.87 3.95 -3.82
N ASN A 5 -7.04 5.16 -3.27
CA ASN A 5 -7.63 6.27 -4.01
C ASN A 5 -6.76 6.72 -5.19
N LEU A 6 -5.44 6.65 -5.09
CA LEU A 6 -4.56 6.90 -6.23
C LEU A 6 -4.82 5.89 -7.36
N LEU A 7 -5.04 4.63 -7.04
CA LEU A 7 -5.38 3.60 -8.03
C LEU A 7 -6.80 3.80 -8.55
N THR A 8 -7.80 3.66 -7.70
CA THR A 8 -9.22 3.69 -8.11
C THR A 8 -9.65 5.08 -8.56
N GLY A 9 -9.23 6.12 -7.83
CA GLY A 9 -9.62 7.50 -8.10
C GLY A 9 -9.03 8.06 -9.39
N CYS A 10 -7.78 7.69 -9.74
CA CYS A 10 -7.12 8.22 -10.95
C CYS A 10 -7.28 7.35 -12.18
N THR A 11 -7.49 6.03 -12.03
CA THR A 11 -7.55 5.11 -13.18
C THR A 11 -8.91 4.44 -13.37
N GLY A 12 -9.82 4.53 -12.40
CA GLY A 12 -11.08 3.81 -12.40
C GLY A 12 -10.93 2.30 -12.17
N LEU A 13 -9.75 1.83 -11.77
CA LEU A 13 -9.47 0.42 -11.51
C LEU A 13 -9.83 0.07 -10.07
N PHE A 14 -10.86 -0.72 -9.87
CA PHE A 14 -11.24 -1.21 -8.55
C PHE A 14 -10.35 -2.38 -8.11
N SER A 15 -9.70 -2.23 -6.95
CA SER A 15 -8.88 -3.27 -6.35
C SER A 15 -9.41 -3.61 -4.96
N VAL A 16 -9.85 -4.86 -4.79
CA VAL A 16 -10.37 -5.37 -3.51
C VAL A 16 -9.29 -6.12 -2.71
N GLY A 17 -8.15 -6.43 -3.31
CA GLY A 17 -7.03 -7.12 -2.66
C GLY A 17 -5.93 -6.18 -2.15
N HIS A 18 -6.23 -4.91 -1.91
CA HIS A 18 -5.22 -3.91 -1.57
C HIS A 18 -4.52 -4.17 -0.23
N ILE A 19 -5.22 -4.85 0.70
CA ILE A 19 -4.68 -5.25 1.99
C ILE A 19 -3.49 -6.22 1.86
N ALA A 20 -3.39 -7.00 0.76
CA ALA A 20 -2.25 -7.86 0.52
C ALA A 20 -0.93 -7.07 0.41
N PHE A 21 -0.93 -5.94 -0.30
CA PHE A 21 0.26 -5.09 -0.41
C PHE A 21 0.64 -4.45 0.92
N TYR A 22 -0.36 -4.08 1.70
CA TYR A 22 -0.19 -3.61 3.06
C TYR A 22 0.44 -4.70 3.95
N GLY A 23 -0.07 -5.93 3.88
CA GLY A 23 0.46 -7.10 4.59
C GLY A 23 1.88 -7.46 4.16
N ILE A 24 2.17 -7.47 2.84
CA ILE A 24 3.53 -7.70 2.33
C ILE A 24 4.51 -6.68 2.91
N GLY A 25 4.13 -5.40 2.96
CA GLY A 25 4.94 -4.36 3.57
C GLY A 25 5.16 -4.57 5.05
N ALA A 26 4.10 -4.90 5.80
CA ALA A 26 4.17 -5.17 7.24
C ALA A 26 5.09 -6.34 7.57
N TYR A 27 4.91 -7.48 6.90
CA TYR A 27 5.75 -8.66 7.08
C TYR A 27 7.20 -8.43 6.65
N THR A 28 7.43 -7.71 5.54
CA THR A 28 8.79 -7.37 5.10
C THR A 28 9.50 -6.55 6.16
N ALA A 29 8.87 -5.50 6.68
CA ALA A 29 9.45 -4.67 7.74
C ALA A 29 9.70 -5.47 9.03
N ALA A 30 8.74 -6.29 9.45
CA ALA A 30 8.86 -7.12 10.63
C ALA A 30 10.01 -8.13 10.55
N VAL A 31 10.16 -8.82 9.42
CA VAL A 31 11.24 -9.77 9.19
C VAL A 31 12.60 -9.08 9.18
N LEU A 32 12.74 -7.96 8.49
CA LEU A 32 13.98 -7.17 8.44
C LEU A 32 14.35 -6.63 9.82
N ALA A 33 13.39 -6.16 10.60
CA ALA A 33 13.62 -5.61 11.93
C ALA A 33 13.99 -6.69 12.95
N THR A 34 13.32 -7.86 12.93
CA THR A 34 13.49 -8.90 13.94
C THR A 34 14.65 -9.84 13.64
N LYS A 35 14.77 -10.30 12.36
CA LYS A 35 15.81 -11.28 11.98
C LYS A 35 17.14 -10.63 11.60
N PHE A 36 17.10 -9.46 10.97
CA PHE A 36 18.30 -8.80 10.43
C PHE A 36 18.72 -7.53 11.19
N ASN A 37 17.93 -7.07 12.17
CA ASN A 37 18.15 -5.83 12.92
C ASN A 37 18.45 -4.61 12.02
N VAL A 38 17.78 -4.52 10.88
CA VAL A 38 17.95 -3.44 9.90
C VAL A 38 17.37 -2.14 10.46
N PRO A 39 18.00 -0.97 10.20
CA PRO A 39 17.46 0.33 10.62
C PRO A 39 16.06 0.60 10.10
N PHE A 40 15.22 1.26 10.90
CA PHE A 40 13.81 1.55 10.62
C PHE A 40 13.56 2.11 9.21
N LEU A 41 14.31 3.16 8.82
CA LEU A 41 14.09 3.83 7.54
C LEU A 41 14.32 2.89 6.35
N VAL A 42 15.32 2.02 6.44
CA VAL A 42 15.62 1.03 5.41
C VAL A 42 14.52 -0.03 5.36
N CYS A 43 14.01 -0.48 6.52
CA CYS A 43 12.88 -1.40 6.59
C CYS A 43 11.63 -0.84 5.89
N VAL A 44 11.30 0.44 6.12
CA VAL A 44 10.15 1.11 5.50
C VAL A 44 10.31 1.19 3.99
N LEU A 45 11.51 1.58 3.50
CA LEU A 45 11.77 1.64 2.06
C LEU A 45 11.74 0.26 1.40
N CYS A 46 12.37 -0.74 2.02
CA CYS A 46 12.34 -2.12 1.53
C CYS A 46 10.92 -2.69 1.50
N ALA A 47 10.11 -2.38 2.52
CA ALA A 47 8.70 -2.79 2.57
C ALA A 47 7.89 -2.20 1.41
N GLY A 48 8.07 -0.91 1.14
CA GLY A 48 7.44 -0.25 -0.01
C GLY A 48 7.90 -0.85 -1.34
N LEU A 49 9.22 -1.05 -1.53
CA LEU A 49 9.77 -1.63 -2.76
C LEU A 49 9.30 -3.07 -2.96
N MET A 50 9.24 -3.88 -1.91
CA MET A 50 8.76 -5.26 -2.00
C MET A 50 7.28 -5.31 -2.39
N ALA A 51 6.45 -4.48 -1.78
CA ALA A 51 5.04 -4.34 -2.17
C ALA A 51 4.90 -3.85 -3.61
N MET A 52 5.74 -2.91 -4.07
CA MET A 52 5.76 -2.44 -5.45
C MET A 52 6.09 -3.56 -6.45
N VAL A 53 7.09 -4.40 -6.15
CA VAL A 53 7.45 -5.54 -6.99
C VAL A 53 6.28 -6.49 -7.15
N TRP A 54 5.61 -6.86 -6.05
CA TRP A 54 4.41 -7.67 -6.09
C TRP A 54 3.26 -6.98 -6.82
N GLY A 55 3.13 -5.65 -6.66
CA GLY A 55 2.17 -4.85 -7.41
C GLY A 55 2.39 -4.92 -8.92
N ILE A 56 3.64 -4.91 -9.40
CA ILE A 56 3.98 -5.09 -10.81
C ILE A 56 3.67 -6.51 -11.27
N ILE A 57 4.11 -7.53 -10.51
CA ILE A 57 3.90 -8.94 -10.85
C ILE A 57 2.42 -9.27 -11.03
N ILE A 58 1.58 -8.81 -10.11
CA ILE A 58 0.13 -9.02 -10.15
C ILE A 58 -0.53 -8.07 -11.15
N GLY A 59 -0.04 -6.85 -11.26
CA GLY A 59 -0.57 -5.85 -12.17
C GLY A 59 -0.53 -6.30 -13.63
N ILE A 60 0.56 -6.93 -14.09
CA ILE A 60 0.72 -7.35 -15.48
C ILE A 60 -0.43 -8.28 -15.96
N PRO A 61 -0.73 -9.41 -15.31
CA PRO A 61 -1.86 -10.25 -15.71
C PRO A 61 -3.23 -9.63 -15.40
N ALA A 62 -3.36 -8.96 -14.25
CA ALA A 62 -4.61 -8.37 -13.83
C ALA A 62 -5.11 -7.25 -14.77
N LEU A 63 -4.19 -6.45 -15.32
CA LEU A 63 -4.52 -5.34 -16.21
C LEU A 63 -4.95 -5.76 -17.62
N ARG A 64 -4.83 -7.03 -17.97
CA ARG A 64 -5.44 -7.59 -19.19
C ARG A 64 -6.95 -7.78 -19.05
N LEU A 65 -7.45 -7.77 -17.81
CA LEU A 65 -8.85 -7.91 -17.48
C LEU A 65 -9.50 -6.52 -17.38
N ARG A 66 -10.79 -6.44 -17.68
CA ARG A 66 -11.55 -5.19 -17.67
C ARG A 66 -12.64 -5.23 -16.61
N GLY A 67 -12.93 -4.08 -16.03
CA GLY A 67 -14.05 -3.89 -15.10
C GLY A 67 -14.00 -4.82 -13.88
N ASP A 68 -15.08 -5.53 -13.63
CA ASP A 68 -15.30 -6.34 -12.43
C ASP A 68 -14.36 -7.55 -12.31
N TYR A 69 -13.86 -8.07 -13.44
CA TYR A 69 -12.90 -9.17 -13.43
C TYR A 69 -11.58 -8.79 -12.74
N LEU A 70 -11.17 -7.53 -12.82
CA LEU A 70 -10.00 -7.05 -12.10
C LEU A 70 -10.23 -7.09 -10.58
N ALA A 71 -11.41 -6.70 -10.12
CA ALA A 71 -11.76 -6.75 -8.70
C ALA A 71 -11.72 -8.19 -8.17
N ILE A 72 -12.24 -9.15 -8.93
CA ILE A 72 -12.23 -10.59 -8.56
C ILE A 72 -10.78 -11.10 -8.46
N VAL A 73 -9.93 -10.79 -9.45
CA VAL A 73 -8.52 -11.24 -9.44
C VAL A 73 -7.74 -10.61 -8.30
N THR A 74 -7.96 -9.34 -8.01
CA THR A 74 -7.29 -8.68 -6.87
C THR A 74 -7.79 -9.23 -5.53
N LEU A 75 -9.07 -9.56 -5.41
CA LEU A 75 -9.60 -10.24 -4.24
C LEU A 75 -8.97 -11.63 -4.06
N ALA A 76 -8.90 -12.43 -5.14
CA ALA A 76 -8.23 -13.73 -5.11
C ALA A 76 -6.75 -13.59 -4.70
N PHE A 77 -6.05 -12.57 -5.18
CA PHE A 77 -4.69 -12.29 -4.75
C PHE A 77 -4.62 -11.95 -3.25
N GLY A 78 -5.57 -11.18 -2.72
CA GLY A 78 -5.68 -10.90 -1.29
C GLY A 78 -5.78 -12.17 -0.47
N GLU A 79 -6.64 -13.09 -0.88
CA GLU A 79 -6.83 -14.40 -0.21
C GLU A 79 -5.59 -15.30 -0.33
N ILE A 80 -4.94 -15.32 -1.51
CA ILE A 80 -3.69 -16.07 -1.68
C ILE A 80 -2.60 -15.52 -0.78
N ALA A 81 -2.43 -14.20 -0.71
CA ALA A 81 -1.44 -13.56 0.16
C ALA A 81 -1.70 -13.90 1.65
N TYR A 82 -2.95 -13.83 2.10
CA TYR A 82 -3.35 -14.26 3.43
C TYR A 82 -2.97 -15.71 3.71
N ARG A 83 -3.27 -16.64 2.78
CA ARG A 83 -2.91 -18.07 2.89
C ARG A 83 -1.39 -18.27 2.92
N VAL A 84 -0.63 -17.49 2.15
CA VAL A 84 0.83 -17.51 2.19
C VAL A 84 1.32 -17.05 3.57
N PHE A 85 0.80 -15.94 4.11
CA PHE A 85 1.18 -15.47 5.45
C PHE A 85 0.86 -16.51 6.53
N LEU A 86 -0.25 -17.22 6.42
CA LEU A 86 -0.70 -18.23 7.37
C LEU A 86 0.17 -19.50 7.34
N ASN A 87 0.63 -19.92 6.16
CA ASN A 87 1.28 -21.23 5.98
C ASN A 87 2.81 -21.15 5.86
N TRP A 88 3.39 -19.97 5.66
CA TRP A 88 4.83 -19.83 5.49
C TRP A 88 5.56 -19.68 6.83
N GLU A 89 5.57 -20.76 7.63
CA GLU A 89 6.14 -20.74 8.99
C GLU A 89 7.59 -20.25 9.05
N ALA A 90 8.42 -20.61 8.08
CA ALA A 90 9.85 -20.23 8.08
C ALA A 90 10.10 -18.72 8.04
N VAL A 91 9.19 -17.94 7.44
CA VAL A 91 9.34 -16.48 7.27
C VAL A 91 8.39 -15.70 8.14
N THR A 92 7.11 -16.04 8.14
CA THR A 92 6.04 -15.30 8.81
C THR A 92 5.68 -15.82 10.19
N ASN A 93 6.27 -16.95 10.64
CA ASN A 93 5.86 -17.71 11.82
C ASN A 93 4.41 -18.26 11.73
N GLY A 94 3.83 -18.28 10.54
CA GLY A 94 2.49 -18.80 10.32
C GLY A 94 1.42 -18.12 11.16
N SER A 95 0.51 -18.89 11.73
CA SER A 95 -0.59 -18.38 12.58
C SER A 95 -0.13 -17.68 13.86
N ARG A 96 1.10 -17.97 14.35
CA ARG A 96 1.65 -17.34 15.55
C ARG A 96 2.03 -15.89 15.33
N GLY A 97 2.27 -15.48 14.08
CA GLY A 97 2.70 -14.15 13.73
C GLY A 97 4.12 -13.79 14.21
N ILE A 98 4.53 -12.56 14.00
CA ILE A 98 5.84 -12.04 14.40
C ILE A 98 5.67 -11.09 15.58
N LEU A 99 6.29 -11.46 16.70
CA LEU A 99 6.35 -10.68 17.94
C LEU A 99 7.71 -9.98 18.07
N GLY A 100 7.75 -8.92 18.89
CA GLY A 100 9.01 -8.32 19.31
C GLY A 100 9.62 -7.36 18.29
N ILE A 101 8.81 -6.73 17.46
CA ILE A 101 9.23 -5.64 16.58
C ILE A 101 9.67 -4.49 17.49
N LYS A 102 10.97 -4.17 17.49
CA LYS A 102 11.53 -3.12 18.35
C LYS A 102 11.03 -1.75 17.90
N ALA A 103 10.76 -0.87 18.87
CA ALA A 103 10.43 0.52 18.57
C ALA A 103 11.50 1.15 17.66
N PRO A 104 11.10 1.97 16.68
CA PRO A 104 12.05 2.57 15.74
C PRO A 104 13.05 3.47 16.48
N ILE A 105 14.33 3.30 16.16
CA ILE A 105 15.42 4.17 16.60
C ILE A 105 15.97 4.85 15.35
N LEU A 106 15.84 6.16 15.26
CA LEU A 106 16.46 6.95 14.21
C LEU A 106 17.81 7.47 14.70
N ASN A 107 18.88 6.80 14.27
CA ASN A 107 20.25 7.28 14.45
C ASN A 107 20.62 8.14 13.24
N LEU A 108 20.45 9.46 13.36
CA LEU A 108 20.90 10.45 12.36
C LEU A 108 22.33 10.94 12.63
N GLY A 109 23.16 10.14 13.29
CA GLY A 109 24.56 10.47 13.58
C GLY A 109 24.77 11.50 14.70
N PHE A 110 23.94 12.52 14.80
CA PHE A 110 24.02 13.57 15.85
C PHE A 110 22.84 13.59 16.82
N LEU A 111 21.75 12.87 16.52
CA LEU A 111 20.51 12.83 17.32
C LEU A 111 19.99 11.38 17.35
N GLU A 112 20.06 10.76 18.53
CA GLU A 112 19.37 9.51 18.82
C GLU A 112 17.93 9.84 19.27
N ILE A 113 16.98 9.79 18.35
CA ILE A 113 15.56 9.97 18.67
C ILE A 113 14.97 8.60 18.92
N ASN A 114 14.74 8.28 20.20
CA ASN A 114 14.05 7.07 20.61
C ASN A 114 12.54 7.25 20.52
N PHE A 115 11.89 6.52 19.61
CA PHE A 115 10.44 6.58 19.40
C PHE A 115 9.66 5.57 20.26
N LYS A 116 10.06 5.41 21.52
CA LYS A 116 9.37 4.54 22.48
C LYS A 116 8.01 5.07 22.94
N THR A 117 7.77 6.37 22.74
CA THR A 117 6.54 7.02 23.19
C THR A 117 5.58 7.16 22.03
N TYR A 118 4.31 6.79 22.21
CA TYR A 118 3.25 6.93 21.20
C TYR A 118 3.17 8.33 20.58
N LYS A 119 3.40 9.38 21.39
CA LYS A 119 3.42 10.77 20.89
C LYS A 119 4.52 11.02 19.86
N THR A 120 5.71 10.47 20.08
CA THR A 120 6.83 10.66 19.16
C THR A 120 6.64 9.85 17.88
N TYR A 121 6.08 8.65 17.97
CA TYR A 121 5.74 7.83 16.82
C TYR A 121 4.67 8.48 15.93
N TYR A 122 3.67 9.12 16.53
CA TYR A 122 2.65 9.87 15.81
C TYR A 122 3.24 10.90 14.83
N TYR A 123 4.28 11.63 15.24
CA TYR A 123 4.92 12.62 14.34
C TYR A 123 5.61 11.95 13.15
N ILE A 124 6.20 10.75 13.31
CA ILE A 124 6.76 10.00 12.16
C ILE A 124 5.65 9.66 11.18
N VAL A 125 4.57 9.05 11.66
CA VAL A 125 3.43 8.68 10.81
C VAL A 125 2.87 9.90 10.09
N LEU A 126 2.78 11.04 10.78
CA LEU A 126 2.32 12.31 10.21
C LEU A 126 3.26 12.81 9.11
N ILE A 127 4.59 12.72 9.31
CA ILE A 127 5.57 13.08 8.28
C ILE A 127 5.39 12.20 7.04
N PHE A 128 5.28 10.88 7.21
CA PHE A 128 5.05 9.96 6.09
C PHE A 128 3.72 10.24 5.40
N LEU A 129 2.66 10.55 6.15
CA LEU A 129 1.36 10.95 5.59
C LEU A 129 1.49 12.20 4.72
N VAL A 130 2.14 13.25 5.22
CA VAL A 130 2.36 14.49 4.47
C VAL A 130 3.19 14.24 3.21
N LEU A 131 4.25 13.44 3.30
CA LEU A 131 5.05 13.03 2.14
C LEU A 131 4.20 12.29 1.11
N MET A 132 3.37 11.35 1.55
CA MET A 132 2.44 10.62 0.66
C MET A 132 1.44 11.56 -0.02
N ILE A 133 0.89 12.54 0.70
CA ILE A 133 -0.02 13.54 0.14
C ILE A 133 0.69 14.37 -0.94
N ILE A 134 1.88 14.89 -0.65
CA ILE A 134 2.67 15.68 -1.60
C ILE A 134 2.99 14.85 -2.85
N PHE A 135 3.41 13.61 -2.66
CA PHE A 135 3.77 12.72 -3.77
C PHE A 135 2.55 12.37 -4.63
N THR A 136 1.43 12.04 -4.00
CA THR A 136 0.16 11.76 -4.70
C THR A 136 -0.31 12.98 -5.48
N ARG A 137 -0.27 14.18 -4.88
CA ARG A 137 -0.61 15.43 -5.55
C ARG A 137 0.29 15.68 -6.77
N ASN A 138 1.60 15.49 -6.62
CA ASN A 138 2.54 15.67 -7.71
C ASN A 138 2.30 14.68 -8.86
N ILE A 139 1.98 13.41 -8.55
CA ILE A 139 1.63 12.42 -9.56
C ILE A 139 0.37 12.87 -10.31
N ILE A 140 -0.69 13.26 -9.62
CA ILE A 140 -1.97 13.66 -10.25
C ILE A 140 -1.76 14.84 -11.21
N HIS A 141 -0.93 15.83 -10.84
CA HIS A 141 -0.67 17.00 -11.68
C HIS A 141 0.41 16.77 -12.75
N SER A 142 1.08 15.64 -12.75
CA SER A 142 2.11 15.27 -13.73
C SER A 142 1.54 14.83 -15.08
N ARG A 143 2.43 14.57 -16.06
CA ARG A 143 2.03 13.94 -17.34
C ARG A 143 1.42 12.55 -17.10
N THR A 144 1.94 11.80 -16.13
CA THR A 144 1.41 10.49 -15.74
C THR A 144 -0.02 10.60 -15.22
N GLY A 145 -0.30 11.56 -14.33
CA GLY A 145 -1.64 11.77 -13.78
C GLY A 145 -2.67 12.12 -14.86
N ARG A 146 -2.33 13.00 -15.81
CA ARG A 146 -3.22 13.31 -16.94
C ARG A 146 -3.51 12.09 -17.80
N ALA A 147 -2.50 11.25 -18.07
CA ALA A 147 -2.71 10.00 -18.80
C ALA A 147 -3.61 9.02 -18.04
N LEU A 148 -3.47 8.94 -16.68
CA LEU A 148 -4.34 8.10 -15.86
C LEU A 148 -5.80 8.59 -15.88
N LEU A 149 -6.01 9.88 -15.76
CA LEU A 149 -7.36 10.47 -15.85
C LEU A 149 -7.99 10.24 -17.23
N SER A 150 -7.24 10.37 -18.33
CA SER A 150 -7.77 10.06 -19.67
C SER A 150 -8.17 8.59 -19.81
N ILE A 151 -7.40 7.67 -19.19
CA ILE A 151 -7.74 6.24 -19.16
C ILE A 151 -9.03 5.99 -18.36
N ARG A 152 -9.21 6.71 -17.25
CA ARG A 152 -10.42 6.62 -16.43
C ARG A 152 -11.67 7.04 -17.20
N GLU A 153 -11.59 8.12 -17.99
CA GLU A 153 -12.73 8.61 -18.78
C GLU A 153 -13.07 7.65 -19.93
N SER A 154 -12.08 7.25 -20.71
CA SER A 154 -12.25 6.27 -21.78
C SER A 154 -10.92 5.63 -22.18
N GLU A 155 -10.76 4.35 -21.87
CA GLU A 155 -9.57 3.60 -22.24
C GLU A 155 -9.37 3.54 -23.75
N ILE A 156 -10.45 3.39 -24.52
CA ILE A 156 -10.43 3.32 -25.98
C ILE A 156 -9.99 4.65 -26.59
N ALA A 157 -10.54 5.76 -26.09
CA ALA A 157 -10.17 7.09 -26.57
C ALA A 157 -8.72 7.43 -26.22
N ALA A 158 -8.27 7.08 -25.01
CA ALA A 158 -6.87 7.27 -24.61
C ALA A 158 -5.90 6.49 -25.51
N GLN A 159 -6.22 5.25 -25.86
CA GLN A 159 -5.43 4.44 -26.81
C GLN A 159 -5.41 5.07 -28.21
N ALA A 160 -6.53 5.56 -28.70
CA ALA A 160 -6.63 6.23 -30.01
C ALA A 160 -5.74 7.50 -30.06
N LEU A 161 -5.55 8.18 -28.93
CA LEU A 161 -4.67 9.34 -28.79
C LEU A 161 -3.19 8.95 -28.54
N GLY A 162 -2.84 7.66 -28.64
CA GLY A 162 -1.46 7.17 -28.50
C GLY A 162 -1.00 6.95 -27.05
N VAL A 163 -1.91 6.98 -26.07
CA VAL A 163 -1.56 6.68 -24.67
C VAL A 163 -1.39 5.17 -24.49
N ASN A 164 -0.22 4.74 -24.03
CA ASN A 164 0.02 3.33 -23.69
C ASN A 164 -0.65 3.00 -22.35
N THR A 165 -1.92 2.57 -22.39
CA THR A 165 -2.76 2.33 -21.22
C THR A 165 -2.18 1.28 -20.29
N VAL A 166 -1.58 0.20 -20.82
CA VAL A 166 -0.97 -0.86 -20.02
C VAL A 166 0.16 -0.32 -19.17
N ARG A 167 1.07 0.46 -19.76
CA ARG A 167 2.20 1.05 -19.04
C ARG A 167 1.74 1.95 -17.90
N TYR A 168 0.79 2.84 -18.16
CA TYR A 168 0.30 3.77 -17.14
C TYR A 168 -0.48 3.08 -16.02
N LYS A 169 -1.27 2.07 -16.36
CA LYS A 169 -1.96 1.24 -15.36
C LYS A 169 -0.95 0.50 -14.46
N ILE A 170 0.13 -0.07 -15.02
CA ILE A 170 1.19 -0.72 -14.22
C ILE A 170 1.85 0.29 -13.28
N ILE A 171 2.14 1.50 -13.74
CA ILE A 171 2.73 2.54 -12.91
C ILE A 171 1.78 2.90 -11.75
N ALA A 172 0.49 3.06 -12.02
CA ALA A 172 -0.50 3.36 -10.98
C ALA A 172 -0.60 2.23 -9.95
N PHE A 173 -0.62 0.98 -10.41
CA PHE A 173 -0.67 -0.20 -9.54
C PHE A 173 0.59 -0.32 -8.68
N ALA A 174 1.76 -0.16 -9.28
CA ALA A 174 3.05 -0.21 -8.60
C ALA A 174 3.21 0.89 -7.54
N THR A 175 2.86 2.13 -7.89
CA THR A 175 2.93 3.25 -6.95
C THR A 175 1.92 3.12 -5.81
N SER A 176 0.71 2.65 -6.10
CA SER A 176 -0.31 2.37 -5.10
C SER A 176 0.13 1.27 -4.13
N ALA A 177 0.69 0.17 -4.65
CA ALA A 177 1.25 -0.92 -3.85
C ALA A 177 2.44 -0.45 -2.99
N PHE A 178 3.32 0.40 -3.53
CA PHE A 178 4.43 1.00 -2.79
C PHE A 178 3.96 1.76 -1.56
N PHE A 179 2.97 2.62 -1.71
CA PHE A 179 2.40 3.37 -0.59
C PHE A 179 1.66 2.48 0.41
N ALA A 180 0.96 1.45 -0.06
CA ALA A 180 0.34 0.46 0.82
C ALA A 180 1.40 -0.28 1.64
N GLY A 181 2.52 -0.66 1.02
CA GLY A 181 3.64 -1.31 1.71
C GLY A 181 4.30 -0.43 2.78
N ILE A 182 4.49 0.86 2.50
CA ILE A 182 4.97 1.83 3.50
C ILE A 182 3.99 1.90 4.67
N ALA A 183 2.70 2.07 4.40
CA ALA A 183 1.69 2.14 5.45
C ALA A 183 1.66 0.85 6.30
N GLY A 184 1.77 -0.33 5.66
CA GLY A 184 1.87 -1.62 6.36
C GLY A 184 3.10 -1.72 7.25
N SER A 185 4.24 -1.21 6.79
CA SER A 185 5.46 -1.19 7.61
C SER A 185 5.30 -0.30 8.85
N LEU A 186 4.68 0.86 8.70
CA LEU A 186 4.39 1.74 9.83
C LEU A 186 3.44 1.07 10.83
N TYR A 187 2.40 0.39 10.36
CA TYR A 187 1.50 -0.38 11.23
C TYR A 187 2.25 -1.44 12.05
N ALA A 188 3.16 -2.19 11.41
CA ALA A 188 3.93 -3.23 12.09
C ALA A 188 4.77 -2.67 13.26
N TYR A 189 5.33 -1.48 13.10
CA TYR A 189 6.10 -0.81 14.16
C TYR A 189 5.22 -0.18 15.26
N GLU A 190 3.98 0.17 14.95
CA GLU A 190 3.04 0.72 15.92
C GLU A 190 2.50 -0.37 16.86
N VAL A 191 2.07 -1.48 16.29
CA VAL A 191 1.45 -2.57 17.05
C VAL A 191 2.48 -3.48 17.71
N HIS A 192 3.75 -3.47 17.25
CA HIS A 192 4.83 -4.34 17.72
C HIS A 192 4.58 -5.84 17.56
N PHE A 193 3.44 -6.20 16.97
CA PHE A 193 3.00 -7.56 16.70
C PHE A 193 2.19 -7.59 15.41
N ILE A 194 2.45 -8.56 14.54
CA ILE A 194 1.65 -8.78 13.36
C ILE A 194 1.23 -10.25 13.25
N SER A 195 -0.05 -10.45 12.96
CA SER A 195 -0.61 -11.77 12.67
C SER A 195 -1.27 -11.77 11.30
N PRO A 196 -1.43 -12.94 10.64
CA PRO A 196 -2.14 -13.03 9.37
C PRO A 196 -3.58 -12.51 9.46
N GLU A 197 -4.24 -12.66 10.59
CA GLU A 197 -5.61 -12.24 10.84
C GLU A 197 -5.83 -10.73 10.64
N SER A 198 -4.79 -9.91 10.80
CA SER A 198 -4.84 -8.48 10.54
C SER A 198 -4.93 -8.11 9.04
N PHE A 199 -4.78 -9.10 8.15
CA PHE A 199 -4.71 -8.88 6.70
C PHE A 199 -5.75 -9.69 5.92
N VAL A 200 -6.91 -9.93 6.52
CA VAL A 200 -8.03 -10.63 5.88
C VAL A 200 -8.72 -9.76 4.83
N SER A 201 -9.37 -10.39 3.88
CA SER A 201 -10.06 -9.70 2.78
C SER A 201 -11.16 -8.72 3.26
N ALA A 202 -11.75 -8.94 4.44
CA ALA A 202 -12.71 -8.04 5.06
C ALA A 202 -12.13 -6.64 5.29
N GLU A 203 -10.86 -6.54 5.71
CA GLU A 203 -10.19 -5.26 5.92
C GLU A 203 -10.01 -4.48 4.60
N SER A 204 -9.78 -5.19 3.48
CA SER A 204 -9.73 -4.56 2.15
C SER A 204 -11.06 -3.88 1.80
N THR A 205 -12.17 -4.54 2.13
CA THR A 205 -13.51 -4.01 1.89
C THR A 205 -13.79 -2.79 2.78
N SER A 206 -13.35 -2.81 4.03
CA SER A 206 -13.45 -1.68 4.94
C SER A 206 -12.68 -0.46 4.42
N VAL A 207 -11.44 -0.64 3.96
CA VAL A 207 -10.63 0.44 3.36
C VAL A 207 -11.29 1.00 2.10
N LEU A 208 -11.92 0.14 1.29
CA LEU A 208 -12.65 0.54 0.10
C LEU A 208 -13.90 1.34 0.48
N ALA A 209 -14.66 0.91 1.50
CA ALA A 209 -15.80 1.63 2.01
C ALA A 209 -15.41 3.03 2.53
N MET A 210 -14.35 3.14 3.32
CA MET A 210 -13.79 4.43 3.78
C MET A 210 -13.45 5.36 2.60
N MET A 211 -12.88 4.80 1.51
CA MET A 211 -12.54 5.58 0.32
C MET A 211 -13.81 6.07 -0.42
N VAL A 212 -14.84 5.22 -0.52
CA VAL A 212 -16.10 5.58 -1.18
C VAL A 212 -16.84 6.65 -0.40
N VAL A 213 -16.96 6.48 0.92
CA VAL A 213 -17.60 7.47 1.82
C VAL A 213 -16.86 8.81 1.79
N GLY A 214 -15.53 8.78 1.76
CA GLY A 214 -14.71 9.99 1.67
C GLY A 214 -14.74 10.68 0.30
N GLY A 215 -15.12 9.96 -0.75
CA GLY A 215 -15.19 10.46 -2.12
C GLY A 215 -14.02 10.03 -2.99
N ILE A 216 -14.35 9.25 -4.02
CA ILE A 216 -13.40 8.68 -5.00
C ILE A 216 -12.74 9.80 -5.79
N GLY A 217 -11.40 9.81 -5.84
CA GLY A 217 -10.61 10.79 -6.59
C GLY A 217 -10.27 12.06 -5.79
N SER A 218 -10.78 12.22 -4.57
CA SER A 218 -10.44 13.34 -3.70
C SER A 218 -9.41 12.96 -2.65
N ILE A 219 -8.26 13.66 -2.61
CA ILE A 219 -7.23 13.44 -1.57
C ILE A 219 -7.78 13.79 -0.18
N ALA A 220 -8.43 14.96 -0.07
CA ALA A 220 -9.03 15.39 1.19
C ALA A 220 -10.16 14.45 1.64
N GLY A 221 -10.98 14.00 0.69
CA GLY A 221 -12.03 13.02 0.94
C GLY A 221 -11.49 11.70 1.47
N SER A 222 -10.43 11.16 0.88
CA SER A 222 -9.81 9.92 1.37
C SER A 222 -9.26 10.02 2.79
N ILE A 223 -8.78 11.20 3.18
CA ILE A 223 -8.33 11.44 4.55
C ILE A 223 -9.54 11.51 5.49
N ALA A 224 -10.56 12.29 5.13
CA ALA A 224 -11.78 12.40 5.93
C ALA A 224 -12.50 11.06 6.10
N GLY A 225 -12.62 10.27 5.02
CA GLY A 225 -13.25 8.95 5.06
C GLY A 225 -12.48 7.92 5.89
N ALA A 226 -11.19 8.13 6.15
CA ALA A 226 -10.41 7.27 7.04
C ALA A 226 -10.64 7.57 8.53
N PHE A 227 -11.27 8.71 8.87
CA PHE A 227 -11.64 9.09 10.24
C PHE A 227 -13.09 8.70 10.61
N VAL A 228 -13.89 8.30 9.63
CA VAL A 228 -15.26 7.82 9.79
C VAL A 228 -15.29 6.31 9.94
#